data_517e52f9b0c12f93284e22a8e676d0bd
#
_entry.id   517e52f9b0c12f93284e22a8e676d0bd
#
_cell.length_a   1.000
_cell.length_b   1.000
_cell.length_c   1.000
_cell.angle_alpha   90.00
_cell.angle_beta   90.00
_cell.angle_gamma   90.00
#
_symmetry.space_group_name_H-M   'P 1'
#
loop_
_entity.id
_entity.type
_entity.pdbx_description
1 polymer ?
#
loop_
_entity_poly.entity_id
_entity_poly.type
_entity_poly.pdbx_seq_one_letter_code
_entity_poly.pdbx_strand_id
1 'polypeptide(L)'
;MAPTRIADILVPEIWTPFMQEQSREKSALFQSGIIRTSDELTDLAEGGGNTVNMPFFQDLNGDSEVLSDTSPLTVNKITSGKDVAVKHYRGKVWGSNDLAQALSGADPMAAIADLVAGWWGRDMQKTLISTLKGMFAATSMATTHVHSIAIEDGNAATSANKITAESTIDAFDKLGDETNALNAIAMHSKLYNSLLKQNLIEFVQFSEQGQQITQYLGRTVIIDDNMPRVAGTTSGFKYTSYLFGAGSVAFGEGDPKTPVETDRDSLQGEDYLVNRRHFILHPVGVKWQGNVTGASPTNAELSTGTNWARVYEPKNVKVVALVTNG
;
A
#
# COMPACT_ATOMS: atom_id res chain seq x y z
N MET A 1 3.52 22.77 13.73
CA MET A 1 2.10 22.91 13.34
C MET A 1 1.44 23.69 14.46
N ALA A 2 0.56 24.62 14.13
CA ALA A 2 -0.17 25.32 15.17
C ALA A 2 -1.32 24.43 15.68
N PRO A 3 -1.64 24.48 16.99
CA PRO A 3 -2.84 23.83 17.54
C PRO A 3 -4.11 24.50 17.00
N THR A 4 -5.24 23.84 17.19
CA THR A 4 -6.56 24.40 16.84
C THR A 4 -6.81 25.69 17.64
N ARG A 5 -7.01 26.81 16.93
CA ARG A 5 -7.23 28.14 17.53
C ARG A 5 -8.68 28.58 17.35
N ILE A 6 -9.04 29.68 17.99
CA ILE A 6 -10.39 30.27 17.90
C ILE A 6 -10.82 30.53 16.45
N ALA A 7 -9.88 30.93 15.58
CA ALA A 7 -10.13 31.14 14.17
C ALA A 7 -10.50 29.89 13.38
N ASP A 8 -10.15 28.71 13.90
CA ASP A 8 -10.40 27.40 13.27
C ASP A 8 -11.73 26.79 13.71
N ILE A 9 -12.44 27.42 14.65
CA ILE A 9 -13.69 26.92 15.24
C ILE A 9 -14.81 27.95 15.02
N LEU A 10 -15.92 27.47 14.47
CA LEU A 10 -17.16 28.25 14.38
C LEU A 10 -17.76 28.39 15.77
N VAL A 11 -18.00 29.64 16.19
CA VAL A 11 -18.74 29.96 17.42
C VAL A 11 -20.23 30.02 17.06
N PRO A 12 -21.06 29.05 17.48
CA PRO A 12 -22.48 29.03 17.12
C PRO A 12 -23.24 30.13 17.89
N GLU A 13 -24.10 30.86 17.22
CA GLU A 13 -25.05 31.79 17.86
C GLU A 13 -26.19 31.06 18.59
N ILE A 14 -26.49 29.83 18.16
CA ILE A 14 -27.51 28.93 18.77
C ILE A 14 -26.81 27.62 19.12
N TRP A 15 -27.15 27.08 20.31
CA TRP A 15 -26.56 25.84 20.82
C TRP A 15 -26.99 24.64 19.95
N THR A 16 -26.19 24.26 18.95
CA THR A 16 -26.32 23.01 18.18
C THR A 16 -25.12 22.12 18.45
N PRO A 17 -25.30 20.81 18.63
CA PRO A 17 -24.16 19.90 18.83
C PRO A 17 -23.25 19.91 17.60
N PHE A 18 -21.94 19.99 17.82
CA PHE A 18 -20.94 19.86 16.76
C PHE A 18 -21.00 18.48 16.15
N MET A 19 -21.16 18.40 14.85
CA MET A 19 -21.06 17.16 14.10
C MET A 19 -19.61 16.96 13.63
N GLN A 20 -19.09 15.76 13.83
CA GLN A 20 -17.76 15.39 13.34
C GLN A 20 -17.85 15.02 11.87
N GLU A 21 -17.05 15.68 11.02
CA GLU A 21 -16.86 15.27 9.65
C GLU A 21 -15.72 14.25 9.58
N GLN A 22 -16.06 12.98 9.32
CA GLN A 22 -15.09 11.95 9.07
C GLN A 22 -14.81 11.83 7.57
N SER A 23 -13.53 11.80 7.22
CA SER A 23 -13.12 11.48 5.85
C SER A 23 -13.64 10.10 5.46
N ARG A 24 -14.29 10.02 4.31
CA ARG A 24 -14.79 8.75 3.74
C ARG A 24 -13.72 7.97 2.97
N GLU A 25 -12.47 8.45 3.00
CA GLU A 25 -11.37 7.68 2.43
C GLU A 25 -11.26 6.31 3.12
N LYS A 26 -11.17 5.28 2.31
CA LYS A 26 -11.13 3.89 2.78
C LYS A 26 -9.69 3.43 2.96
N SER A 27 -9.46 2.55 3.92
CA SER A 27 -8.25 1.74 4.04
C SER A 27 -8.47 0.35 3.43
N ALA A 28 -9.01 0.30 2.20
CA ALA A 28 -9.52 -0.90 1.58
C ALA A 28 -8.45 -1.99 1.38
N LEU A 29 -7.21 -1.60 1.06
CA LEU A 29 -6.11 -2.56 0.87
C LEU A 29 -5.70 -3.25 2.19
N PHE A 30 -5.72 -2.53 3.32
CA PHE A 30 -5.43 -3.12 4.63
C PHE A 30 -6.50 -4.12 5.08
N GLN A 31 -7.75 -3.91 4.69
CA GLN A 31 -8.89 -4.77 5.05
C GLN A 31 -9.05 -5.98 4.13
N SER A 32 -8.34 -6.04 3.03
CA SER A 32 -8.57 -7.00 1.95
C SER A 32 -7.92 -8.38 2.11
N GLY A 33 -7.08 -8.59 3.15
CA GLY A 33 -6.33 -9.83 3.33
C GLY A 33 -5.10 -10.01 2.41
N ILE A 34 -4.76 -9.01 1.61
CA ILE A 34 -3.51 -8.97 0.80
C ILE A 34 -2.29 -8.88 1.70
N ILE A 35 -2.46 -8.20 2.83
CA ILE A 35 -1.42 -7.99 3.83
C ILE A 35 -1.40 -9.19 4.77
N ARG A 36 -0.23 -9.81 4.89
CA ARG A 36 0.04 -10.87 5.87
C ARG A 36 0.75 -10.26 7.07
N THR A 37 0.14 -10.34 8.23
CA THR A 37 0.84 -10.08 9.49
C THR A 37 1.78 -11.25 9.79
N SER A 38 3.01 -10.95 10.22
CA SER A 38 4.01 -11.92 10.60
C SER A 38 4.54 -11.57 11.98
N ASP A 39 4.44 -12.50 12.92
CA ASP A 39 4.96 -12.33 14.28
C ASP A 39 6.49 -12.10 14.24
N GLU A 40 7.18 -12.78 13.32
CA GLU A 40 8.61 -12.59 13.09
C GLU A 40 8.96 -11.14 12.68
N LEU A 41 8.16 -10.52 11.80
CA LEU A 41 8.36 -9.13 11.40
C LEU A 41 7.95 -8.15 12.52
N THR A 42 7.02 -8.53 13.37
CA THR A 42 6.65 -7.75 14.56
C THR A 42 7.82 -7.69 15.53
N ASP A 43 8.42 -8.81 15.87
CA ASP A 43 9.61 -8.89 16.73
C ASP A 43 10.78 -8.09 16.12
N LEU A 44 10.97 -8.18 14.82
CA LEU A 44 12.00 -7.42 14.10
C LEU A 44 11.69 -5.92 14.01
N ALA A 45 10.41 -5.52 14.03
CA ALA A 45 10.02 -4.11 14.06
C ALA A 45 10.38 -3.44 15.40
N GLU A 46 10.35 -4.17 16.50
CA GLU A 46 10.76 -3.70 17.83
C GLU A 46 12.28 -3.55 17.97
N GLY A 47 13.05 -4.36 17.24
CA GLY A 47 14.51 -4.31 17.26
C GLY A 47 15.09 -2.97 16.78
N GLY A 48 16.33 -2.64 17.12
CA GLY A 48 17.02 -1.44 16.67
C GLY A 48 17.33 -1.42 15.17
N GLY A 49 17.67 -0.24 14.62
CA GLY A 49 18.07 -0.06 13.22
C GLY A 49 16.92 0.34 12.28
N ASN A 50 17.28 0.84 11.09
CA ASN A 50 16.32 1.37 10.10
C ASN A 50 15.85 0.29 9.11
N THR A 51 16.60 -0.80 8.99
CA THR A 51 16.33 -1.88 8.03
C THR A 51 16.44 -3.24 8.71
N VAL A 52 15.73 -4.20 8.15
CA VAL A 52 15.75 -5.60 8.56
C VAL A 52 16.23 -6.43 7.40
N ASN A 53 17.27 -7.24 7.64
CA ASN A 53 17.80 -8.17 6.64
C ASN A 53 17.19 -9.55 6.85
N MET A 54 16.58 -10.09 5.82
CA MET A 54 15.98 -11.43 5.77
C MET A 54 16.80 -12.29 4.79
N PRO A 55 17.76 -13.09 5.26
CA PRO A 55 18.53 -13.96 4.38
C PRO A 55 17.68 -15.14 3.88
N PHE A 56 17.91 -15.54 2.64
CA PHE A 56 17.28 -16.73 2.05
C PHE A 56 18.26 -17.47 1.13
N PHE A 57 18.03 -18.74 0.90
CA PHE A 57 18.77 -19.51 -0.10
C PHE A 57 18.06 -19.40 -1.45
N GLN A 58 18.87 -19.23 -2.51
CA GLN A 58 18.37 -19.29 -3.88
C GLN A 58 18.12 -20.75 -4.26
N ASP A 59 17.23 -20.96 -5.22
CA ASP A 59 16.94 -22.30 -5.72
C ASP A 59 18.14 -22.91 -6.46
N LEU A 60 18.14 -24.23 -6.57
CA LEU A 60 19.16 -24.98 -7.30
C LEU A 60 18.92 -24.84 -8.80
N ASN A 61 19.97 -24.50 -9.52
CA ASN A 61 19.95 -24.33 -10.98
C ASN A 61 20.87 -25.33 -11.65
N GLY A 62 20.59 -25.63 -12.91
CA GLY A 62 21.41 -26.46 -13.80
C GLY A 62 20.71 -27.70 -14.26
N ASP A 63 21.14 -28.19 -15.40
CA ASP A 63 20.65 -29.42 -15.99
C ASP A 63 21.38 -30.64 -15.38
N SER A 64 20.74 -31.81 -15.42
CA SER A 64 21.37 -33.08 -15.03
C SER A 64 22.49 -33.44 -16.01
N GLU A 65 23.59 -33.91 -15.47
CA GLU A 65 24.72 -34.40 -16.27
C GLU A 65 24.56 -35.88 -16.53
N VAL A 66 24.95 -36.31 -17.75
CA VAL A 66 25.00 -37.73 -18.07
C VAL A 66 26.22 -38.36 -17.38
N LEU A 67 25.99 -39.44 -16.65
CA LEU A 67 27.07 -40.15 -15.96
C LEU A 67 28.11 -40.66 -16.94
N SER A 68 29.37 -40.52 -16.59
CA SER A 68 30.53 -41.02 -17.35
C SER A 68 31.45 -41.78 -16.40
N ASP A 69 32.05 -42.83 -16.91
CA ASP A 69 33.05 -43.62 -16.21
C ASP A 69 34.45 -42.99 -16.21
N THR A 70 34.61 -41.93 -17.04
CA THR A 70 35.90 -41.23 -17.22
C THR A 70 35.91 -39.82 -16.66
N SER A 71 34.74 -39.24 -16.37
CA SER A 71 34.62 -37.85 -15.89
C SER A 71 33.73 -37.76 -14.67
N PRO A 72 34.19 -37.10 -13.58
CA PRO A 72 33.35 -36.89 -12.41
C PRO A 72 32.27 -35.83 -12.70
N LEU A 73 31.15 -35.92 -11.95
CA LEU A 73 30.09 -34.90 -11.98
C LEU A 73 30.61 -33.55 -11.48
N THR A 74 30.04 -32.47 -12.04
CA THR A 74 30.33 -31.10 -11.64
C THR A 74 29.66 -30.77 -10.32
N VAL A 75 30.44 -30.29 -9.35
CA VAL A 75 29.90 -29.89 -8.04
C VAL A 75 29.30 -28.50 -8.14
N ASN A 76 27.98 -28.40 -8.04
CA ASN A 76 27.25 -27.17 -7.98
C ASN A 76 27.10 -26.71 -6.52
N LYS A 77 27.01 -25.38 -6.31
CA LYS A 77 26.86 -24.76 -4.98
C LYS A 77 25.53 -24.02 -4.89
N ILE A 78 24.91 -24.07 -3.72
CA ILE A 78 23.80 -23.20 -3.38
C ILE A 78 24.32 -21.78 -3.06
N THR A 79 23.62 -20.77 -3.51
CA THR A 79 23.91 -19.36 -3.22
C THR A 79 22.81 -18.77 -2.33
N SER A 80 23.17 -17.76 -1.54
CA SER A 80 22.21 -17.06 -0.69
C SER A 80 22.00 -15.64 -1.19
N GLY A 81 20.75 -15.17 -1.05
CA GLY A 81 20.37 -13.80 -1.25
C GLY A 81 19.92 -13.17 0.07
N LYS A 82 19.63 -11.88 0.05
CA LYS A 82 18.99 -11.19 1.17
C LYS A 82 17.87 -10.31 0.66
N ASP A 83 16.72 -10.42 1.30
CA ASP A 83 15.65 -9.44 1.19
C ASP A 83 15.83 -8.39 2.31
N VAL A 84 15.51 -7.14 2.06
CA VAL A 84 15.74 -6.04 2.99
C VAL A 84 14.46 -5.24 3.12
N ALA A 85 13.85 -5.31 4.28
CA ALA A 85 12.71 -4.48 4.65
C ALA A 85 13.18 -3.18 5.33
N VAL A 86 12.44 -2.09 5.12
CA VAL A 86 12.67 -0.81 5.78
C VAL A 86 11.64 -0.60 6.88
N LYS A 87 12.10 -0.06 8.01
CA LYS A 87 11.25 0.31 9.15
C LYS A 87 10.67 1.70 8.98
N HIS A 88 9.41 1.84 9.35
CA HIS A 88 8.71 3.12 9.35
C HIS A 88 8.55 3.62 10.78
N TYR A 89 9.18 4.74 11.08
CA TYR A 89 9.03 5.48 12.33
C TYR A 89 8.19 6.71 12.03
N ARG A 90 6.91 6.68 12.40
CA ARG A 90 5.96 7.73 12.07
C ARG A 90 5.35 8.31 13.34
N GLY A 91 5.09 9.61 13.33
CA GLY A 91 4.42 10.29 14.43
C GLY A 91 3.62 11.48 13.95
N LYS A 92 2.57 11.79 14.69
CA LYS A 92 1.73 12.96 14.48
C LYS A 92 1.30 13.54 15.80
N VAL A 93 1.19 14.88 15.85
CA VAL A 93 0.72 15.63 17.00
C VAL A 93 -0.48 16.44 16.58
N TRP A 94 -1.49 16.44 17.41
CA TRP A 94 -2.66 17.32 17.32
C TRP A 94 -2.75 18.12 18.61
N GLY A 95 -3.27 19.36 18.53
CA GLY A 95 -3.43 20.22 19.68
C GLY A 95 -4.75 20.96 19.67
N SER A 96 -5.21 21.32 20.86
CA SER A 96 -6.39 22.14 21.11
C SER A 96 -6.07 23.20 22.13
N ASN A 97 -6.74 24.36 22.03
CA ASN A 97 -6.59 25.46 22.96
C ASN A 97 -7.84 25.56 23.86
N ASP A 98 -7.65 25.77 25.18
CA ASP A 98 -8.72 25.87 26.17
C ASP A 98 -9.74 26.95 25.83
N LEU A 99 -9.28 28.14 25.35
CA LEU A 99 -10.15 29.23 25.02
C LEU A 99 -11.06 28.92 23.82
N ALA A 100 -10.52 28.12 22.84
CA ALA A 100 -11.31 27.64 21.72
C ALA A 100 -12.43 26.70 22.20
N GLN A 101 -12.12 25.79 23.15
CA GLN A 101 -13.12 24.93 23.78
C GLN A 101 -14.19 25.74 24.54
N ALA A 102 -13.77 26.70 25.36
CA ALA A 102 -14.69 27.52 26.13
C ALA A 102 -15.65 28.36 25.27
N LEU A 103 -15.17 28.89 24.15
CA LEU A 103 -15.98 29.72 23.22
C LEU A 103 -16.89 28.86 22.32
N SER A 104 -16.42 27.69 21.88
CA SER A 104 -17.21 26.82 21.00
C SER A 104 -18.26 25.99 21.74
N GLY A 105 -18.06 25.75 23.03
CA GLY A 105 -18.89 24.84 23.84
C GLY A 105 -18.74 23.36 23.47
N ALA A 106 -17.74 23.02 22.62
CA ALA A 106 -17.40 21.64 22.20
C ALA A 106 -16.01 21.27 22.71
N ASP A 107 -15.73 19.98 22.84
CA ASP A 107 -14.42 19.46 23.21
C ASP A 107 -13.65 19.00 21.96
N PRO A 108 -12.71 19.84 21.43
CA PRO A 108 -11.94 19.46 20.24
C PRO A 108 -10.98 18.31 20.51
N MET A 109 -10.50 18.13 21.75
CA MET A 109 -9.56 17.05 22.08
C MET A 109 -10.26 15.68 22.05
N ALA A 110 -11.50 15.59 22.54
CA ALA A 110 -12.30 14.38 22.43
C ALA A 110 -12.57 14.02 20.96
N ALA A 111 -12.93 15.00 20.13
CA ALA A 111 -13.11 14.80 18.68
C ALA A 111 -11.82 14.32 17.99
N ILE A 112 -10.66 14.88 18.35
CA ILE A 112 -9.36 14.44 17.85
C ILE A 112 -9.12 12.97 18.23
N ALA A 113 -9.36 12.59 19.48
CA ALA A 113 -9.16 11.21 19.96
C ALA A 113 -9.99 10.21 19.15
N ASP A 114 -11.24 10.53 18.84
CA ASP A 114 -12.14 9.69 18.05
C ASP A 114 -11.66 9.52 16.59
N LEU A 115 -11.05 10.56 16.02
CA LEU A 115 -10.66 10.59 14.60
C LEU A 115 -9.26 10.01 14.32
N VAL A 116 -8.39 9.91 15.32
CA VAL A 116 -6.99 9.50 15.19
C VAL A 116 -6.83 8.10 14.59
N ALA A 117 -7.63 7.14 15.02
CA ALA A 117 -7.55 5.77 14.50
C ALA A 117 -7.84 5.71 12.99
N GLY A 118 -8.87 6.42 12.53
CA GLY A 118 -9.21 6.53 11.12
C GLY A 118 -8.11 7.25 10.30
N TRP A 119 -7.48 8.25 10.88
CA TRP A 119 -6.37 8.96 10.25
C TRP A 119 -5.17 8.04 10.02
N TRP A 120 -4.79 7.23 11.02
CA TRP A 120 -3.70 6.26 10.88
C TRP A 120 -3.96 5.22 9.80
N GLY A 121 -5.18 4.70 9.72
CA GLY A 121 -5.57 3.77 8.66
C GLY A 121 -5.34 4.36 7.26
N ARG A 122 -5.71 5.62 7.05
CA ARG A 122 -5.49 6.33 5.78
C ARG A 122 -4.01 6.63 5.51
N ASP A 123 -3.22 6.98 6.54
CA ASP A 123 -1.79 7.26 6.38
C ASP A 123 -1.00 5.99 6.02
N MET A 124 -1.31 4.86 6.68
CA MET A 124 -0.73 3.56 6.34
C MET A 124 -1.09 3.12 4.92
N GLN A 125 -2.33 3.35 4.49
CA GLN A 125 -2.77 3.11 3.11
C GLN A 125 -1.95 3.94 2.10
N LYS A 126 -1.73 5.23 2.37
CA LYS A 126 -0.88 6.10 1.53
C LYS A 126 0.57 5.62 1.48
N THR A 127 1.09 5.14 2.59
CA THR A 127 2.43 4.56 2.67
C THR A 127 2.55 3.29 1.83
N LEU A 128 1.55 2.39 1.90
CA LEU A 128 1.48 1.19 1.07
C LEU A 128 1.43 1.53 -0.43
N ILE A 129 0.57 2.44 -0.84
CA ILE A 129 0.47 2.85 -2.24
C ILE A 129 1.78 3.48 -2.73
N SER A 130 2.46 4.28 -1.89
CA SER A 130 3.77 4.85 -2.21
C SER A 130 4.83 3.76 -2.39
N THR A 131 4.84 2.74 -1.53
CA THR A 131 5.72 1.58 -1.62
C THR A 131 5.48 0.80 -2.91
N LEU A 132 4.22 0.50 -3.24
CA LEU A 132 3.86 -0.20 -4.48
C LEU A 132 4.26 0.61 -5.72
N LYS A 133 4.01 1.92 -5.71
CA LYS A 133 4.41 2.82 -6.81
C LYS A 133 5.92 2.77 -7.07
N GLY A 134 6.75 2.85 -6.01
CA GLY A 134 8.20 2.77 -6.13
C GLY A 134 8.67 1.38 -6.56
N MET A 135 8.10 0.33 -5.99
CA MET A 135 8.40 -1.05 -6.36
C MET A 135 8.18 -1.30 -7.86
N PHE A 136 7.04 -0.90 -8.42
CA PHE A 136 6.76 -1.09 -9.85
C PHE A 136 7.52 -0.12 -10.76
N ALA A 137 8.02 1.01 -10.23
CA ALA A 137 8.92 1.90 -10.96
C ALA A 137 10.38 1.39 -11.00
N ALA A 138 10.73 0.39 -10.19
CA ALA A 138 12.05 -0.25 -10.22
C ALA A 138 12.25 -0.98 -11.55
N THR A 139 13.42 -0.83 -12.17
CA THR A 139 13.72 -1.41 -13.50
C THR A 139 13.52 -2.93 -13.51
N SER A 140 13.87 -3.63 -12.42
CA SER A 140 13.72 -5.08 -12.30
C SER A 140 12.26 -5.55 -12.23
N MET A 141 11.34 -4.68 -11.83
CA MET A 141 9.90 -4.96 -11.75
C MET A 141 9.15 -4.45 -12.99
N ALA A 142 9.52 -3.27 -13.51
CA ALA A 142 8.85 -2.62 -14.63
C ALA A 142 8.81 -3.50 -15.89
N THR A 143 9.86 -4.28 -16.14
CA THR A 143 9.95 -5.16 -17.32
C THR A 143 9.15 -6.46 -17.14
N THR A 144 9.06 -7.00 -15.94
CA THR A 144 8.52 -8.33 -15.66
C THR A 144 7.11 -8.34 -15.07
N HIS A 145 6.75 -7.30 -14.30
CA HIS A 145 5.50 -7.26 -13.53
C HIS A 145 4.59 -6.09 -13.87
N VAL A 146 4.95 -5.29 -14.89
CA VAL A 146 4.08 -4.20 -15.34
C VAL A 146 3.58 -4.50 -16.75
N HIS A 147 2.26 -4.52 -16.92
CA HIS A 147 1.60 -4.50 -18.21
C HIS A 147 1.00 -3.12 -18.44
N SER A 148 1.51 -2.38 -19.44
CA SER A 148 1.03 -1.03 -19.74
C SER A 148 0.53 -0.96 -21.15
N ILE A 149 -0.75 -0.66 -21.30
CA ILE A 149 -1.41 -0.38 -22.58
C ILE A 149 -1.86 1.08 -22.65
N ALA A 150 -1.60 1.86 -21.60
CA ALA A 150 -1.99 3.27 -21.56
C ALA A 150 -1.15 4.12 -22.49
N ILE A 151 -1.80 5.07 -23.14
CA ILE A 151 -1.18 6.10 -23.98
C ILE A 151 -1.15 7.45 -23.24
N GLU A 152 -0.27 8.35 -23.69
CA GLU A 152 -0.11 9.68 -23.08
C GLU A 152 -1.23 10.66 -23.44
N ASP A 153 -1.96 10.41 -24.52
CA ASP A 153 -3.19 11.12 -24.87
C ASP A 153 -4.41 10.31 -24.45
N GLY A 154 -4.75 10.37 -23.15
CA GLY A 154 -5.84 9.59 -22.59
C GLY A 154 -7.22 9.93 -23.13
N ASN A 155 -7.42 11.13 -23.71
CA ASN A 155 -8.68 11.49 -24.34
C ASN A 155 -8.84 10.82 -25.73
N ALA A 156 -7.72 10.52 -26.40
CA ALA A 156 -7.70 9.77 -27.66
C ALA A 156 -7.63 8.24 -27.43
N ALA A 157 -7.67 7.77 -26.17
CA ALA A 157 -7.59 6.35 -25.86
C ALA A 157 -8.78 5.55 -26.45
N THR A 158 -8.45 4.51 -27.19
CA THR A 158 -9.39 3.57 -27.78
C THR A 158 -9.70 2.42 -26.80
N SER A 159 -10.56 1.47 -27.21
CA SER A 159 -10.81 0.26 -26.42
C SER A 159 -9.51 -0.54 -26.12
N ALA A 160 -8.55 -0.53 -27.02
CA ALA A 160 -7.26 -1.21 -26.82
C ALA A 160 -6.40 -0.61 -25.68
N ASN A 161 -6.67 0.63 -25.27
CA ASN A 161 -5.93 1.33 -24.21
C ASN A 161 -6.71 1.34 -22.88
N LYS A 162 -7.94 0.81 -22.88
CA LYS A 162 -8.81 0.75 -21.70
C LYS A 162 -8.79 -0.63 -21.06
N ILE A 163 -9.25 -0.69 -19.81
CA ILE A 163 -9.35 -1.96 -19.11
C ILE A 163 -10.43 -2.85 -19.76
N THR A 164 -10.03 -4.06 -20.13
CA THR A 164 -10.87 -5.11 -20.70
C THR A 164 -10.50 -6.46 -20.09
N ALA A 165 -11.30 -7.49 -20.31
CA ALA A 165 -10.95 -8.85 -19.90
C ALA A 165 -9.62 -9.31 -20.54
N GLU A 166 -9.42 -9.02 -21.82
CA GLU A 166 -8.20 -9.35 -22.57
C GLU A 166 -6.97 -8.69 -21.93
N SER A 167 -6.98 -7.37 -21.74
CA SER A 167 -5.85 -6.66 -21.13
C SER A 167 -5.52 -7.12 -19.71
N THR A 168 -6.53 -7.62 -18.99
CA THR A 168 -6.32 -8.15 -17.64
C THR A 168 -5.72 -9.55 -17.69
N ILE A 169 -6.11 -10.38 -18.64
CA ILE A 169 -5.51 -11.69 -18.88
C ILE A 169 -4.03 -11.53 -19.29
N ASP A 170 -3.73 -10.60 -20.19
CA ASP A 170 -2.34 -10.27 -20.57
C ASP A 170 -1.49 -9.80 -19.37
N ALA A 171 -2.13 -9.13 -18.40
CA ALA A 171 -1.44 -8.79 -17.16
C ALA A 171 -1.19 -10.01 -16.28
N PHE A 172 -2.10 -10.99 -16.24
CA PHE A 172 -1.87 -12.26 -15.54
C PHE A 172 -0.70 -13.04 -16.15
N ASP A 173 -0.56 -13.04 -17.46
CA ASP A 173 0.50 -13.74 -18.20
C ASP A 173 1.91 -13.27 -17.82
N LYS A 174 2.05 -12.11 -17.16
CA LYS A 174 3.34 -11.66 -16.59
C LYS A 174 3.90 -12.63 -15.55
N LEU A 175 3.07 -13.44 -14.89
CA LEU A 175 3.50 -14.49 -13.96
C LEU A 175 3.58 -15.88 -14.63
N GLY A 176 3.27 -15.99 -15.92
CA GLY A 176 3.28 -17.27 -16.65
C GLY A 176 2.27 -18.25 -16.06
N ASP A 177 2.70 -19.46 -15.71
CA ASP A 177 1.86 -20.53 -15.15
C ASP A 177 1.36 -20.29 -13.72
N GLU A 178 1.93 -19.31 -13.00
CA GLU A 178 1.55 -18.94 -11.62
C GLU A 178 0.41 -17.90 -11.55
N THR A 179 -0.40 -17.76 -12.60
CA THR A 179 -1.55 -16.81 -12.65
C THR A 179 -2.58 -17.04 -11.56
N ASN A 180 -2.73 -18.28 -11.09
CA ASN A 180 -3.65 -18.67 -10.02
C ASN A 180 -3.23 -18.15 -8.63
N ALA A 181 -1.98 -17.73 -8.48
CA ALA A 181 -1.51 -17.11 -7.25
C ALA A 181 -2.11 -15.71 -7.01
N LEU A 182 -2.65 -15.06 -8.07
CA LEU A 182 -3.29 -13.75 -7.97
C LEU A 182 -4.77 -13.91 -7.58
N ASN A 183 -5.15 -13.41 -6.40
CA ASN A 183 -6.47 -13.61 -5.80
C ASN A 183 -7.33 -12.35 -5.75
N ALA A 184 -6.72 -11.18 -5.83
CA ALA A 184 -7.40 -9.90 -5.72
C ALA A 184 -6.89 -8.89 -6.75
N ILE A 185 -7.76 -7.96 -7.13
CA ILE A 185 -7.42 -6.81 -7.98
C ILE A 185 -7.88 -5.54 -7.29
N ALA A 186 -6.95 -4.62 -7.06
CA ALA A 186 -7.24 -3.29 -6.57
C ALA A 186 -7.27 -2.29 -7.72
N MET A 187 -8.34 -1.52 -7.83
CA MET A 187 -8.53 -0.57 -8.91
C MET A 187 -9.25 0.71 -8.46
N HIS A 188 -9.04 1.77 -9.22
CA HIS A 188 -9.78 3.02 -9.04
C HIS A 188 -11.25 2.86 -9.43
N SER A 189 -12.18 3.55 -8.75
CA SER A 189 -13.63 3.51 -9.03
C SER A 189 -13.99 3.78 -10.49
N LYS A 190 -13.22 4.61 -11.18
CA LYS A 190 -13.41 4.91 -12.61
C LYS A 190 -13.28 3.65 -13.47
N LEU A 191 -12.25 2.82 -13.21
CA LEU A 191 -12.02 1.57 -13.94
C LEU A 191 -13.09 0.53 -13.58
N TYR A 192 -13.44 0.43 -12.31
CA TYR A 192 -14.54 -0.43 -11.86
C TYR A 192 -15.85 -0.11 -12.58
N ASN A 193 -16.22 1.17 -12.67
CA ASN A 193 -17.40 1.60 -13.38
C ASN A 193 -17.33 1.30 -14.91
N SER A 194 -16.12 1.31 -15.48
CA SER A 194 -15.92 0.91 -16.87
C SER A 194 -16.17 -0.58 -17.08
N LEU A 195 -15.67 -1.44 -16.17
CA LEU A 195 -15.93 -2.88 -16.20
C LEU A 195 -17.39 -3.22 -15.94
N LEU A 196 -18.06 -2.47 -15.05
CA LEU A 196 -19.48 -2.64 -14.76
C LEU A 196 -20.34 -2.37 -16.02
N LYS A 197 -19.99 -1.34 -16.80
CA LYS A 197 -20.65 -1.03 -18.07
C LYS A 197 -20.44 -2.11 -19.14
N GLN A 198 -19.34 -2.86 -19.03
CA GLN A 198 -19.04 -3.99 -19.92
C GLN A 198 -19.68 -5.30 -19.43
N ASN A 199 -20.43 -5.30 -18.32
CA ASN A 199 -21.01 -6.49 -17.67
C ASN A 199 -19.97 -7.57 -17.33
N LEU A 200 -18.75 -7.17 -16.96
CA LEU A 200 -17.65 -8.06 -16.62
C LEU A 200 -17.51 -8.29 -15.10
N ILE A 201 -18.33 -7.63 -14.30
CA ILE A 201 -18.33 -7.75 -12.84
C ILE A 201 -19.37 -8.76 -12.40
N GLU A 202 -18.95 -9.74 -11.62
CA GLU A 202 -19.81 -10.74 -11.03
C GLU A 202 -20.04 -10.43 -9.55
N PHE A 203 -21.28 -10.62 -9.10
CA PHE A 203 -21.68 -10.45 -7.71
C PHE A 203 -21.95 -11.84 -7.12
N VAL A 204 -21.07 -12.31 -6.27
CA VAL A 204 -21.19 -13.60 -5.60
C VAL A 204 -21.79 -13.39 -4.20
N GLN A 205 -22.94 -14.02 -3.93
CA GLN A 205 -23.53 -14.03 -2.59
C GLN A 205 -22.88 -15.12 -1.75
N PHE A 206 -22.29 -14.74 -0.63
CA PHE A 206 -21.61 -15.67 0.27
C PHE A 206 -22.50 -16.21 1.41
N SER A 207 -23.64 -15.58 1.67
CA SER A 207 -24.59 -16.04 2.70
C SER A 207 -26.00 -15.54 2.40
N GLU A 208 -27.01 -16.19 2.98
CA GLU A 208 -28.40 -15.74 2.97
C GLU A 208 -28.62 -14.34 3.58
N GLN A 209 -27.63 -13.82 4.32
CA GLN A 209 -27.64 -12.49 4.94
C GLN A 209 -27.15 -11.36 4.04
N GLY A 210 -26.96 -11.61 2.73
CA GLY A 210 -26.83 -10.55 1.73
C GLY A 210 -25.43 -9.90 1.61
N GLN A 211 -24.36 -10.47 2.19
CA GLN A 211 -23.01 -10.02 1.86
C GLN A 211 -22.64 -10.43 0.44
N GLN A 212 -22.56 -9.44 -0.44
CA GLN A 212 -22.12 -9.61 -1.83
C GLN A 212 -20.63 -9.28 -1.93
N ILE A 213 -19.84 -10.23 -2.47
CA ILE A 213 -18.46 -9.99 -2.85
C ILE A 213 -18.43 -9.75 -4.35
N THR A 214 -17.82 -8.64 -4.72
CA THR A 214 -17.62 -8.28 -6.11
C THR A 214 -16.41 -9.03 -6.65
N GLN A 215 -16.59 -9.78 -7.73
CA GLN A 215 -15.54 -10.53 -8.40
C GLN A 215 -15.39 -10.08 -9.85
N TYR A 216 -14.15 -10.14 -10.33
CA TYR A 216 -13.78 -9.92 -11.71
C TYR A 216 -12.77 -10.99 -12.14
N LEU A 217 -13.14 -11.76 -13.17
CA LEU A 217 -12.36 -12.93 -13.63
C LEU A 217 -11.99 -13.89 -12.47
N GLY A 218 -12.93 -14.12 -11.54
CA GLY A 218 -12.71 -14.99 -10.38
C GLY A 218 -11.81 -14.40 -9.27
N ARG A 219 -11.50 -13.11 -9.32
CA ARG A 219 -10.68 -12.40 -8.30
C ARG A 219 -11.52 -11.37 -7.56
N THR A 220 -11.26 -11.22 -6.26
CA THR A 220 -11.94 -10.21 -5.45
C THR A 220 -11.54 -8.80 -5.89
N VAL A 221 -12.53 -7.94 -6.12
CA VAL A 221 -12.29 -6.54 -6.51
C VAL A 221 -12.26 -5.65 -5.29
N ILE A 222 -11.17 -4.87 -5.17
CA ILE A 222 -10.98 -3.85 -4.14
C ILE A 222 -11.05 -2.49 -4.83
N ILE A 223 -12.01 -1.67 -4.43
CA ILE A 223 -12.21 -0.34 -5.00
C ILE A 223 -11.63 0.69 -4.06
N ASP A 224 -10.64 1.46 -4.56
CA ASP A 224 -10.00 2.53 -3.80
C ASP A 224 -9.64 3.70 -4.72
N ASP A 225 -10.16 4.87 -4.41
CA ASP A 225 -9.89 6.09 -5.18
C ASP A 225 -8.49 6.68 -4.92
N ASN A 226 -7.76 6.18 -3.92
CA ASN A 226 -6.34 6.50 -3.71
C ASN A 226 -5.40 5.74 -4.65
N MET A 227 -5.91 4.80 -5.47
CA MET A 227 -5.10 4.09 -6.46
C MET A 227 -4.44 5.08 -7.43
N PRO A 228 -3.20 4.81 -7.89
CA PRO A 228 -2.45 5.77 -8.68
C PRO A 228 -3.18 6.20 -9.94
N ARG A 229 -3.43 7.50 -10.03
CA ARG A 229 -3.95 8.20 -11.20
C ARG A 229 -2.96 9.28 -11.61
N VAL A 230 -2.37 9.13 -12.76
CA VAL A 230 -1.37 10.05 -13.30
C VAL A 230 -1.93 10.74 -14.54
N ALA A 231 -1.80 12.06 -14.63
CA ALA A 231 -2.17 12.79 -15.83
C ALA A 231 -1.28 12.33 -17.00
N GLY A 232 -1.88 12.14 -18.16
CA GLY A 232 -1.11 11.93 -19.39
C GLY A 232 -0.38 13.22 -19.77
N THR A 233 0.75 13.10 -20.44
CA THR A 233 1.54 14.27 -20.86
C THR A 233 0.81 15.12 -21.88
N THR A 234 -0.05 14.52 -22.71
CA THR A 234 -0.85 15.22 -23.72
C THR A 234 -2.24 15.54 -23.19
N SER A 235 -2.98 14.55 -22.72
CA SER A 235 -4.32 14.72 -22.16
C SER A 235 -4.78 13.52 -21.36
N GLY A 236 -5.90 13.66 -20.63
CA GLY A 236 -6.55 12.57 -19.91
C GLY A 236 -5.73 12.01 -18.75
N PHE A 237 -6.02 10.77 -18.35
CA PHE A 237 -5.37 10.13 -17.22
C PHE A 237 -4.99 8.68 -17.52
N LYS A 238 -3.88 8.25 -16.89
CA LYS A 238 -3.46 6.85 -16.78
C LYS A 238 -3.80 6.36 -15.39
N TYR A 239 -4.40 5.20 -15.29
CA TYR A 239 -4.79 4.55 -14.04
C TYR A 239 -3.97 3.28 -13.87
N THR A 240 -3.47 3.03 -12.68
CA THR A 240 -2.77 1.79 -12.35
C THR A 240 -3.65 0.94 -11.45
N SER A 241 -3.95 -0.28 -11.90
CA SER A 241 -4.56 -1.33 -11.10
C SER A 241 -3.47 -2.29 -10.62
N TYR A 242 -3.59 -2.76 -9.38
CA TYR A 242 -2.67 -3.76 -8.83
C TYR A 242 -3.38 -5.08 -8.65
N LEU A 243 -2.74 -6.14 -9.14
CA LEU A 243 -3.16 -7.52 -8.96
C LEU A 243 -2.30 -8.14 -7.88
N PHE A 244 -2.92 -8.76 -6.89
CA PHE A 244 -2.24 -9.27 -5.71
C PHE A 244 -2.52 -10.75 -5.48
N GLY A 245 -1.49 -11.46 -5.04
CA GLY A 245 -1.63 -12.74 -4.40
C GLY A 245 -1.78 -12.61 -2.87
N ALA A 246 -2.29 -13.64 -2.25
CA ALA A 246 -2.38 -13.68 -0.79
C ALA A 246 -0.98 -13.56 -0.15
N GLY A 247 -0.84 -12.69 0.86
CA GLY A 247 0.40 -12.47 1.56
C GLY A 247 1.52 -11.84 0.73
N SER A 248 1.19 -11.12 -0.35
CA SER A 248 2.16 -10.43 -1.19
C SER A 248 2.85 -9.25 -0.50
N VAL A 249 2.23 -8.71 0.54
CA VAL A 249 2.79 -7.67 1.40
C VAL A 249 2.85 -8.20 2.83
N ALA A 250 4.04 -8.15 3.43
CA ALA A 250 4.26 -8.52 4.81
C ALA A 250 4.19 -7.27 5.70
N PHE A 251 3.52 -7.42 6.83
CA PHE A 251 3.33 -6.36 7.82
C PHE A 251 3.74 -6.83 9.21
N GLY A 252 4.47 -5.97 9.92
CA GLY A 252 4.78 -6.15 11.33
C GLY A 252 4.64 -4.80 12.03
N GLU A 253 3.93 -4.76 13.14
CA GLU A 253 3.79 -3.57 13.96
C GLU A 253 4.66 -3.71 15.21
N GLY A 254 5.61 -2.78 15.39
CA GLY A 254 6.43 -2.70 16.59
C GLY A 254 5.82 -1.75 17.62
N ASP A 255 6.17 -1.95 18.89
CA ASP A 255 5.69 -1.12 19.99
C ASP A 255 6.71 0.01 20.27
N PRO A 256 6.38 1.28 19.99
CA PRO A 256 7.21 2.40 20.43
C PRO A 256 7.15 2.55 21.95
N LYS A 257 8.25 2.97 22.58
CA LYS A 257 8.33 3.17 24.03
C LYS A 257 7.13 3.95 24.62
N THR A 258 6.63 4.93 23.89
CA THR A 258 5.48 5.78 24.22
C THR A 258 4.62 5.95 22.98
N PRO A 259 3.66 5.04 22.70
CA PRO A 259 2.84 5.10 21.49
C PRO A 259 1.87 6.28 21.51
N VAL A 260 1.32 6.58 22.68
CA VAL A 260 0.40 7.70 22.89
C VAL A 260 0.88 8.49 24.11
N GLU A 261 0.93 9.80 23.98
CA GLU A 261 1.34 10.71 25.02
C GLU A 261 0.51 11.99 24.95
N THR A 262 0.10 12.49 26.10
CA THR A 262 -0.56 13.78 26.23
C THR A 262 0.39 14.75 26.90
N ASP A 263 0.45 15.97 26.41
CA ASP A 263 1.27 17.04 26.98
C ASP A 263 0.43 18.33 27.02
N ARG A 264 0.81 19.25 27.90
CA ARG A 264 0.11 20.52 28.09
C ARG A 264 1.08 21.68 28.16
N ASP A 265 0.88 22.69 27.35
CA ASP A 265 1.52 23.98 27.51
C ASP A 265 0.64 24.88 28.40
N SER A 266 1.04 25.01 29.66
CA SER A 266 0.30 25.81 30.66
C SER A 266 0.35 27.31 30.40
N LEU A 267 1.34 27.81 29.62
CA LEU A 267 1.47 29.24 29.35
C LEU A 267 0.53 29.67 28.20
N GLN A 268 0.24 28.79 27.27
CA GLN A 268 -0.66 29.06 26.14
C GLN A 268 -2.05 28.43 26.32
N GLY A 269 -2.24 27.56 27.35
CA GLY A 269 -3.48 26.82 27.56
C GLY A 269 -3.76 25.85 26.41
N GLU A 270 -2.73 25.18 25.94
CA GLU A 270 -2.81 24.26 24.80
C GLU A 270 -2.56 22.81 25.28
N ASP A 271 -3.47 21.91 24.91
CA ASP A 271 -3.32 20.48 25.11
C ASP A 271 -2.88 19.79 23.84
N TYR A 272 -1.94 18.86 23.94
CA TYR A 272 -1.38 18.09 22.81
C TYR A 272 -1.63 16.61 22.97
N LEU A 273 -2.00 15.96 21.88
CA LEU A 273 -2.05 14.50 21.76
C LEU A 273 -0.98 14.06 20.76
N VAL A 274 0.03 13.38 21.26
CA VAL A 274 1.15 12.85 20.45
C VAL A 274 0.90 11.37 20.19
N ASN A 275 0.90 10.98 18.93
CA ASN A 275 0.81 9.58 18.52
C ASN A 275 2.04 9.18 17.74
N ARG A 276 2.60 8.00 18.06
CA ARG A 276 3.77 7.42 17.39
C ARG A 276 3.46 5.97 17.03
N ARG A 277 3.88 5.55 15.83
CA ARG A 277 3.81 4.16 15.38
C ARG A 277 5.11 3.73 14.73
N HIS A 278 5.52 2.51 15.03
CA HIS A 278 6.62 1.82 14.38
C HIS A 278 6.05 0.62 13.63
N PHE A 279 6.39 0.47 12.37
CA PHE A 279 5.91 -0.67 11.60
C PHE A 279 6.84 -0.99 10.43
N ILE A 280 6.75 -2.20 9.94
CA ILE A 280 7.34 -2.66 8.70
C ILE A 280 6.21 -2.94 7.72
N LEU A 281 6.35 -2.46 6.50
CA LEU A 281 5.43 -2.71 5.41
C LEU A 281 6.27 -3.06 4.18
N HIS A 282 6.39 -4.36 3.91
CA HIS A 282 7.36 -4.87 2.97
C HIS A 282 6.71 -5.71 1.87
N PRO A 283 6.89 -5.35 0.58
CA PRO A 283 6.52 -6.20 -0.54
C PRO A 283 7.50 -7.38 -0.62
N VAL A 284 6.99 -8.59 -0.46
CA VAL A 284 7.80 -9.81 -0.38
C VAL A 284 8.57 -10.04 -1.68
N GLY A 285 9.89 -10.22 -1.55
CA GLY A 285 10.79 -10.49 -2.67
C GLY A 285 11.30 -9.25 -3.42
N VAL A 286 11.03 -8.05 -2.90
CA VAL A 286 11.53 -6.78 -3.47
C VAL A 286 12.22 -5.96 -2.38
N LYS A 287 13.54 -6.04 -2.33
CA LYS A 287 14.35 -5.40 -1.29
C LYS A 287 14.38 -3.89 -1.42
N TRP A 288 14.43 -3.23 -0.27
CA TRP A 288 14.84 -1.84 -0.17
C TRP A 288 16.37 -1.72 -0.33
N GLN A 289 16.81 -0.78 -1.16
CA GLN A 289 18.24 -0.48 -1.37
C GLN A 289 18.53 1.02 -1.33
N GLY A 290 17.51 1.84 -1.07
CA GLY A 290 17.66 3.29 -1.01
C GLY A 290 18.30 3.76 0.27
N ASN A 291 18.86 4.98 0.23
CA ASN A 291 19.28 5.70 1.41
C ASN A 291 18.08 6.43 2.00
N VAL A 292 18.04 6.50 3.32
CA VAL A 292 17.00 7.19 4.08
C VAL A 292 17.57 8.52 4.56
N THR A 293 16.92 9.64 4.23
CA THR A 293 17.39 10.97 4.63
C THR A 293 17.18 11.21 6.13
N GLY A 294 16.16 10.60 6.73
CA GLY A 294 15.85 10.70 8.16
C GLY A 294 15.96 9.37 8.90
N ALA A 295 15.22 9.20 9.96
CA ALA A 295 15.13 7.94 10.70
C ALA A 295 14.37 6.85 9.92
N SER A 296 13.43 7.24 9.05
CA SER A 296 12.67 6.34 8.19
C SER A 296 12.36 7.02 6.85
N PRO A 297 12.10 6.27 5.77
CA PRO A 297 11.85 6.84 4.46
C PRO A 297 10.56 7.66 4.44
N THR A 298 10.56 8.73 3.69
CA THR A 298 9.38 9.52 3.33
C THR A 298 8.56 8.80 2.24
N ASN A 299 7.29 9.17 2.07
CA ASN A 299 6.47 8.61 0.99
C ASN A 299 7.02 8.94 -0.41
N ALA A 300 7.77 10.05 -0.56
CA ALA A 300 8.45 10.40 -1.79
C ALA A 300 9.63 9.43 -2.08
N GLU A 301 10.46 9.15 -1.08
CA GLU A 301 11.56 8.18 -1.19
C GLU A 301 11.04 6.77 -1.47
N LEU A 302 9.93 6.37 -0.81
CA LEU A 302 9.27 5.08 -1.08
C LEU A 302 8.77 4.99 -2.53
N SER A 303 8.27 6.08 -3.11
CA SER A 303 7.76 6.11 -4.49
C SER A 303 8.87 6.12 -5.56
N THR A 304 10.13 6.20 -5.16
CA THR A 304 11.28 6.28 -6.08
C THR A 304 11.76 4.90 -6.48
N GLY A 305 11.69 4.56 -7.77
CA GLY A 305 12.00 3.22 -8.28
C GLY A 305 13.45 2.77 -8.07
N THR A 306 14.42 3.69 -8.05
CA THR A 306 15.84 3.37 -7.80
C THR A 306 16.11 2.85 -6.40
N ASN A 307 15.19 3.07 -5.46
CA ASN A 307 15.29 2.60 -4.09
C ASN A 307 14.83 1.15 -3.89
N TRP A 308 14.34 0.51 -4.95
CA TRP A 308 13.81 -0.85 -4.90
C TRP A 308 14.52 -1.76 -5.91
N ALA A 309 14.68 -3.03 -5.56
CA ALA A 309 15.19 -4.04 -6.49
C ALA A 309 14.57 -5.40 -6.17
N ARG A 310 14.10 -6.10 -7.20
CA ARG A 310 13.63 -7.46 -7.04
C ARG A 310 14.78 -8.40 -6.71
N VAL A 311 14.55 -9.31 -5.77
CA VAL A 311 15.52 -10.34 -5.32
C VAL A 311 15.02 -11.76 -5.52
N TYR A 312 13.69 -11.97 -5.56
CA TYR A 312 13.12 -13.28 -5.86
C TYR A 312 12.95 -13.45 -7.37
N GLU A 313 12.81 -14.70 -7.80
CA GLU A 313 12.39 -15.05 -9.14
C GLU A 313 11.05 -14.35 -9.48
N PRO A 314 10.83 -13.95 -10.76
CA PRO A 314 9.61 -13.24 -11.15
C PRO A 314 8.33 -13.93 -10.68
N LYS A 315 8.21 -15.24 -10.87
CA LYS A 315 7.03 -16.02 -10.52
C LYS A 315 6.73 -16.06 -9.02
N ASN A 316 7.75 -15.86 -8.17
CA ASN A 316 7.60 -15.86 -6.72
C ASN A 316 7.13 -14.50 -6.16
N VAL A 317 7.17 -13.43 -6.96
CA VAL A 317 6.67 -12.10 -6.57
C VAL A 317 5.23 -11.96 -7.05
N LYS A 318 4.28 -12.27 -6.17
CA LYS A 318 2.85 -12.39 -6.47
C LYS A 318 2.13 -11.03 -6.58
N VAL A 319 2.70 -10.11 -7.34
CA VAL A 319 2.11 -8.77 -7.56
C VAL A 319 2.35 -8.34 -9.00
N VAL A 320 1.32 -7.83 -9.67
CA VAL A 320 1.40 -7.32 -11.04
C VAL A 320 0.68 -5.97 -11.12
N ALA A 321 1.21 -5.05 -11.91
CA ALA A 321 0.57 -3.78 -12.21
C ALA A 321 0.02 -3.76 -13.64
N LEU A 322 -1.23 -3.35 -13.79
CA LEU A 322 -1.88 -3.08 -15.07
C LEU A 322 -2.11 -1.57 -15.19
N VAL A 323 -1.55 -0.95 -16.22
CA VAL A 323 -1.68 0.48 -16.48
C VAL A 323 -2.55 0.71 -17.72
N THR A 324 -3.69 1.38 -17.54
CA THR A 324 -4.69 1.62 -18.59
C THR A 324 -5.17 3.07 -18.58
N ASN A 325 -5.80 3.51 -19.65
CA ASN A 325 -6.59 4.75 -19.65
C ASN A 325 -8.02 4.47 -19.16
N GLY A 326 -8.67 5.46 -18.54
CA GLY A 326 -10.02 5.33 -17.98
C GLY A 326 -11.15 5.65 -18.94
#